data_653f2ce4a5509373f2fff18d3ed1c768
#
_entry.id   653f2ce4a5509373f2fff18d3ed1c768
#
_cell.length_a   1.000
_cell.length_b   1.000
_cell.length_c   1.000
_cell.angle_alpha   90.00
_cell.angle_beta   90.00
_cell.angle_gamma   90.00
#
_symmetry.space_group_name_H-M   'P 1'
#
loop_
_entity.id
_entity.type
_entity.pdbx_description
1 polymer ?
#
loop_
_entity_poly.entity_id
_entity_poly.type
_entity_poly.pdbx_seq_one_letter_code
_entity_poly.pdbx_strand_id
1 'polypeptide(L)'
;MKLKVVRTQLGSEATNGTLYIDGVQECFTLEDEVRSGPKVYGETAVPAGEYEITFRTVGGFHTKTQKYYDSQHAFGPGWHRGMLWIRDVKNFQFILIHPGNDQFDTYGCLLVGQTQEDLNKNKDGFIGRSRAAYEALYPKVRDALLNNEKVTIEYVNLGQVLPEPVSDSISKKKEHLLSKGDNGLNVKFLQELLLKWDAACLPKFGADSDFGGETEEAVKSFQSDSKLKPTGSIDFMTAIALSKYI
;
A
#
# COMPACT_ATOMS: atom_id res chain seq x y z
N MET A 1 16.67 3.51 3.38
CA MET A 1 15.42 2.88 3.92
C MET A 1 14.36 2.90 2.83
N LYS A 2 13.72 1.77 2.55
CA LYS A 2 12.63 1.68 1.56
C LYS A 2 11.33 1.27 2.27
N LEU A 3 10.32 2.13 2.19
CA LEU A 3 8.96 1.81 2.59
C LEU A 3 8.21 1.26 1.37
N LYS A 4 7.26 0.33 1.61
CA LYS A 4 6.39 -0.19 0.57
C LYS A 4 4.97 -0.34 1.09
N VAL A 5 4.01 0.28 0.43
CA VAL A 5 2.58 0.11 0.68
C VAL A 5 2.04 -0.87 -0.36
N VAL A 6 1.54 -1.99 0.13
CA VAL A 6 0.85 -3.00 -0.69
C VAL A 6 -0.64 -2.89 -0.42
N ARG A 7 -1.38 -2.36 -1.37
CA ARG A 7 -2.83 -2.19 -1.28
C ARG A 7 -3.51 -3.51 -1.60
N THR A 8 -4.26 -4.03 -0.65
CA THR A 8 -4.89 -5.36 -0.71
C THR A 8 -6.39 -5.30 -0.91
N GLN A 9 -7.04 -4.21 -0.49
CA GLN A 9 -8.47 -4.00 -0.63
C GLN A 9 -8.73 -2.62 -1.24
N LEU A 10 -9.30 -2.61 -2.43
CA LEU A 10 -9.67 -1.41 -3.16
C LEU A 10 -11.19 -1.26 -3.06
N GLY A 11 -11.66 -0.47 -2.11
CA GLY A 11 -13.07 -0.17 -1.92
C GLY A 11 -13.54 1.00 -2.77
N SER A 12 -14.84 1.30 -2.68
CA SER A 12 -15.48 2.39 -3.43
C SER A 12 -15.19 3.78 -2.84
N GLU A 13 -14.74 3.85 -1.58
CA GLU A 13 -14.44 5.11 -0.88
C GLU A 13 -13.09 5.07 -0.16
N ALA A 14 -12.55 3.87 0.12
CA ALA A 14 -11.29 3.68 0.82
C ALA A 14 -10.47 2.54 0.25
N THR A 15 -9.16 2.61 0.45
CA THR A 15 -8.18 1.60 0.05
C THR A 15 -7.41 1.15 1.27
N ASN A 16 -7.54 -0.13 1.63
CA ASN A 16 -6.76 -0.75 2.69
C ASN A 16 -5.50 -1.42 2.14
N GLY A 17 -4.43 -1.35 2.93
CA GLY A 17 -3.15 -1.95 2.57
C GLY A 17 -2.30 -2.29 3.79
N THR A 18 -1.07 -2.68 3.51
CA THR A 18 -0.04 -2.97 4.50
C THR A 18 1.24 -2.22 4.14
N LEU A 19 1.86 -1.61 5.13
CA LEU A 19 3.15 -0.94 4.99
C LEU A 19 4.27 -1.85 5.47
N TYR A 20 5.33 -1.90 4.69
CA TYR A 20 6.57 -2.63 4.97
C TYR A 20 7.74 -1.65 5.01
N ILE A 21 8.74 -1.91 5.87
CA ILE A 21 10.04 -1.24 5.88
C ILE A 21 11.10 -2.27 5.52
N ASP A 22 11.83 -2.06 4.44
CA ASP A 22 12.90 -2.94 3.96
C ASP A 22 12.46 -4.43 3.89
N GLY A 23 11.19 -4.66 3.50
CA GLY A 23 10.56 -5.98 3.37
C GLY A 23 9.95 -6.55 4.64
N VAL A 24 10.06 -5.89 5.79
CA VAL A 24 9.44 -6.33 7.05
C VAL A 24 8.12 -5.58 7.27
N GLN A 25 7.05 -6.33 7.56
CA GLN A 25 5.75 -5.74 7.85
C GLN A 25 5.83 -4.82 9.07
N GLU A 26 5.32 -3.61 8.91
CA GLU A 26 5.31 -2.58 9.96
C GLU A 26 3.91 -2.33 10.52
N CYS A 27 2.95 -2.00 9.66
CA CYS A 27 1.59 -1.64 10.07
C CYS A 27 0.61 -1.78 8.90
N PHE A 28 -0.68 -1.65 9.18
CA PHE A 28 -1.73 -1.51 8.16
C PHE A 28 -1.85 -0.07 7.71
N THR A 29 -2.43 0.13 6.52
CA THR A 29 -2.65 1.45 5.94
C THR A 29 -4.08 1.62 5.44
N LEU A 30 -4.51 2.88 5.41
CA LEU A 30 -5.74 3.30 4.75
C LEU A 30 -5.48 4.59 3.96
N GLU A 31 -6.06 4.66 2.79
CA GLU A 31 -6.08 5.83 1.90
C GLU A 31 -7.51 6.01 1.36
N ASP A 32 -7.75 7.12 0.67
CA ASP A 32 -8.92 7.29 -0.18
C ASP A 32 -9.00 6.19 -1.27
N GLU A 33 -10.02 6.20 -2.10
CA GLU A 33 -10.16 5.21 -3.16
C GLU A 33 -9.07 5.35 -4.25
N VAL A 34 -8.66 4.24 -4.82
CA VAL A 34 -7.84 4.21 -6.05
C VAL A 34 -8.75 4.44 -7.25
N ARG A 35 -8.62 5.59 -7.90
CA ARG A 35 -9.40 5.97 -9.08
C ARG A 35 -8.63 5.71 -10.38
N SER A 36 -9.32 5.21 -11.38
CA SER A 36 -8.80 5.09 -12.75
C SER A 36 -9.02 6.37 -13.59
N GLY A 37 -9.83 7.31 -13.09
CA GLY A 37 -10.20 8.56 -13.76
C GLY A 37 -9.47 9.80 -13.23
N PRO A 38 -9.96 10.99 -13.57
CA PRO A 38 -9.42 12.24 -13.06
C PRO A 38 -9.46 12.27 -11.52
N LYS A 39 -8.43 12.89 -10.93
CA LYS A 39 -8.38 13.09 -9.48
C LYS A 39 -9.60 13.89 -9.00
N VAL A 40 -10.26 13.38 -7.96
CA VAL A 40 -11.23 14.12 -7.15
C VAL A 40 -10.51 14.57 -5.87
N TYR A 41 -10.63 15.86 -5.55
CA TYR A 41 -9.96 16.43 -4.37
C TYR A 41 -10.52 15.82 -3.09
N GLY A 42 -9.62 15.33 -2.23
CA GLY A 42 -9.99 14.73 -0.95
C GLY A 42 -10.61 13.33 -1.03
N GLU A 43 -10.63 12.71 -2.23
CA GLU A 43 -11.26 11.40 -2.46
C GLU A 43 -10.40 10.51 -3.39
N THR A 44 -9.10 10.77 -3.47
CA THR A 44 -8.24 9.99 -4.38
C THR A 44 -6.95 9.59 -3.69
N ALA A 45 -6.66 8.30 -3.67
CA ALA A 45 -5.41 7.73 -3.19
C ALA A 45 -4.20 8.20 -4.01
N VAL A 46 -3.02 8.14 -3.41
CA VAL A 46 -1.75 8.39 -4.11
C VAL A 46 -1.62 7.44 -5.31
N PRO A 47 -1.26 7.91 -6.51
CA PRO A 47 -1.00 7.01 -7.63
C PRO A 47 0.07 5.95 -7.30
N ALA A 48 -0.07 4.74 -7.85
CA ALA A 48 0.98 3.73 -7.73
C ALA A 48 2.30 4.26 -8.33
N GLY A 49 3.40 3.98 -7.65
CA GLY A 49 4.73 4.51 -8.02
C GLY A 49 5.66 4.62 -6.83
N GLU A 50 6.86 5.13 -7.06
CA GLU A 50 7.87 5.36 -6.02
C GLU A 50 8.05 6.87 -5.80
N TYR A 51 8.08 7.28 -4.53
CA TYR A 51 8.17 8.66 -4.10
C TYR A 51 9.23 8.81 -2.99
N GLU A 52 9.80 9.99 -2.88
CA GLU A 52 10.71 10.32 -1.79
C GLU A 52 9.93 10.79 -0.55
N ILE A 53 10.42 10.44 0.64
CA ILE A 53 9.92 10.96 1.91
C ILE A 53 10.92 11.97 2.47
N THR A 54 10.42 13.11 2.90
CA THR A 54 11.19 14.14 3.62
C THR A 54 10.39 14.69 4.80
N PHE A 55 11.01 15.57 5.58
CA PHE A 55 10.25 16.31 6.60
C PHE A 55 9.52 17.51 6.01
N ARG A 56 8.28 17.71 6.47
CA ARG A 56 7.57 18.98 6.36
C ARG A 56 7.50 19.63 7.74
N THR A 57 8.21 20.74 7.89
CA THR A 57 8.38 21.47 9.16
C THR A 57 7.54 22.74 9.25
N VAL A 58 6.59 22.92 8.35
CA VAL A 58 5.73 24.11 8.26
C VAL A 58 4.26 23.73 8.13
N GLY A 59 3.37 24.64 8.51
CA GLY A 59 1.91 24.47 8.40
C GLY A 59 1.24 24.03 9.69
N GLY A 60 -0.07 24.28 9.77
CA GLY A 60 -0.86 24.09 11.01
C GLY A 60 -0.89 22.64 11.50
N PHE A 61 -0.84 21.66 10.58
CA PHE A 61 -0.84 20.25 10.97
C PHE A 61 0.48 19.85 11.65
N HIS A 62 1.63 20.29 11.09
CA HIS A 62 2.93 20.12 11.75
C HIS A 62 2.94 20.78 13.14
N THR A 63 2.55 22.05 13.24
CA THR A 63 2.57 22.79 14.50
C THR A 63 1.71 22.11 15.60
N LYS A 64 0.51 21.64 15.22
CA LYS A 64 -0.38 20.93 16.16
C LYS A 64 0.23 19.61 16.62
N THR A 65 0.77 18.82 15.67
CA THR A 65 1.37 17.51 15.96
C THR A 65 2.62 17.66 16.83
N GLN A 66 3.50 18.60 16.49
CA GLN A 66 4.69 18.90 17.30
C GLN A 66 4.31 19.29 18.72
N LYS A 67 3.40 20.26 18.89
CA LYS A 67 2.91 20.70 20.20
C LYS A 67 2.31 19.54 21.00
N TYR A 68 1.56 18.65 20.33
CA TYR A 68 1.01 17.47 20.98
C TYR A 68 2.13 16.59 21.55
N TYR A 69 3.11 16.18 20.75
CA TYR A 69 4.18 15.29 21.21
C TYR A 69 5.13 15.97 22.22
N ASP A 70 5.42 17.25 22.05
CA ASP A 70 6.22 18.01 23.02
C ASP A 70 5.56 18.08 24.41
N SER A 71 4.23 18.01 24.46
CA SER A 71 3.47 18.02 25.73
C SER A 71 3.34 16.64 26.37
N GLN A 72 3.64 15.55 25.65
CA GLN A 72 3.50 14.20 26.19
C GLN A 72 4.74 13.78 26.97
N HIS A 73 4.59 13.40 28.23
CA HIS A 73 5.69 12.97 29.09
C HIS A 73 6.51 11.81 28.52
N ALA A 74 5.87 10.92 27.74
CA ALA A 74 6.52 9.76 27.14
C ALA A 74 7.47 10.09 25.99
N PHE A 75 7.32 11.25 25.33
CA PHE A 75 8.08 11.62 24.14
C PHE A 75 8.98 12.83 24.36
N GLY A 76 8.43 13.91 24.90
CA GLY A 76 9.13 15.14 25.22
C GLY A 76 9.46 16.02 24.01
N PRO A 77 10.01 17.22 24.29
CA PRO A 77 10.37 18.20 23.27
C PRO A 77 11.38 17.65 22.25
N GLY A 78 11.11 17.90 20.99
CA GLY A 78 12.00 17.50 19.90
C GLY A 78 11.85 16.06 19.43
N TRP A 79 10.94 15.28 20.00
CA TRP A 79 10.63 13.94 19.48
C TRP A 79 10.05 14.02 18.07
N HIS A 80 9.12 14.96 17.82
CA HIS A 80 8.53 15.18 16.51
C HIS A 80 9.28 16.27 15.74
N ARG A 81 10.04 15.88 14.71
CA ARG A 81 10.95 16.77 13.94
C ARG A 81 10.30 17.38 12.71
N GLY A 82 9.17 16.87 12.29
CA GLY A 82 8.40 17.28 11.10
C GLY A 82 7.42 16.19 10.69
N MET A 83 6.39 16.53 9.94
CA MET A 83 5.52 15.54 9.33
C MET A 83 6.30 14.76 8.27
N LEU A 84 6.05 13.45 8.19
CA LEU A 84 6.57 12.62 7.09
C LEU A 84 5.82 13.02 5.81
N TRP A 85 6.53 13.63 4.87
CA TRP A 85 5.97 14.19 3.66
C TRP A 85 6.41 13.39 2.43
N ILE A 86 5.42 12.83 1.72
CA ILE A 86 5.61 12.13 0.46
C ILE A 86 5.67 13.18 -0.65
N ARG A 87 6.83 13.27 -1.30
CA ARG A 87 7.19 14.34 -2.23
C ARG A 87 6.68 14.09 -3.64
N ASP A 88 6.43 15.19 -4.30
CA ASP A 88 6.30 15.31 -5.76
C ASP A 88 5.25 14.36 -6.39
N VAL A 89 4.20 14.04 -5.62
CA VAL A 89 3.05 13.29 -6.12
C VAL A 89 2.29 14.16 -7.12
N LYS A 90 2.25 13.72 -8.37
CA LYS A 90 1.62 14.49 -9.47
C LYS A 90 0.17 14.86 -9.14
N ASN A 91 -0.17 16.13 -9.27
CA ASN A 91 -1.49 16.71 -8.97
C ASN A 91 -1.91 16.67 -7.49
N PHE A 92 -1.01 16.34 -6.56
CA PHE A 92 -1.26 16.37 -5.13
C PHE A 92 -0.39 17.42 -4.44
N GLN A 93 -0.87 17.93 -3.32
CA GLN A 93 -0.13 18.84 -2.48
C GLN A 93 -0.09 18.32 -1.05
N PHE A 94 1.12 18.31 -0.46
CA PHE A 94 1.32 18.01 0.96
C PHE A 94 0.78 16.66 1.44
N ILE A 95 1.03 15.60 0.68
CA ILE A 95 0.69 14.23 1.10
C ILE A 95 1.56 13.82 2.28
N LEU A 96 0.93 13.51 3.40
CA LEU A 96 1.58 13.19 4.66
C LEU A 96 1.26 11.76 5.10
N ILE A 97 2.11 11.21 5.95
CA ILE A 97 1.81 10.02 6.74
C ILE A 97 1.39 10.49 8.12
N HIS A 98 0.20 10.11 8.58
CA HIS A 98 -0.32 10.55 9.89
C HIS A 98 -1.35 9.59 10.49
N PRO A 99 -1.71 9.74 11.78
CA PRO A 99 -2.80 9.00 12.39
C PRO A 99 -4.17 9.38 11.81
N GLY A 100 -5.06 8.41 11.71
CA GLY A 100 -6.45 8.52 11.30
C GLY A 100 -7.08 7.13 11.28
N ASN A 101 -8.39 7.02 11.15
CA ASN A 101 -9.08 5.74 11.27
C ASN A 101 -9.84 5.34 10.00
N ASP A 102 -10.37 6.29 9.24
CA ASP A 102 -11.16 6.04 8.04
C ASP A 102 -10.91 7.12 6.96
N GLN A 103 -11.63 7.03 5.85
CA GLN A 103 -11.46 7.95 4.71
C GLN A 103 -11.80 9.41 5.05
N PHE A 104 -12.56 9.68 6.10
CA PHE A 104 -12.86 11.05 6.51
C PHE A 104 -11.70 11.73 7.26
N ASP A 105 -10.71 10.95 7.68
CA ASP A 105 -9.49 11.45 8.30
C ASP A 105 -8.39 11.77 7.29
N THR A 106 -8.59 11.48 6.00
CA THR A 106 -7.60 11.71 4.93
C THR A 106 -8.17 12.59 3.80
N TYR A 107 -7.29 13.28 3.11
CA TYR A 107 -7.55 14.05 1.88
C TYR A 107 -6.43 13.71 0.87
N GLY A 108 -6.20 12.40 0.65
CA GLY A 108 -5.11 11.88 -0.14
C GLY A 108 -3.86 11.50 0.68
N CYS A 109 -3.86 11.70 1.98
CA CYS A 109 -2.77 11.29 2.87
C CYS A 109 -2.78 9.79 3.16
N LEU A 110 -1.64 9.24 3.61
CA LEU A 110 -1.53 7.87 4.07
C LEU A 110 -1.81 7.78 5.56
N LEU A 111 -2.84 7.05 5.94
CA LEU A 111 -3.13 6.71 7.33
C LEU A 111 -2.47 5.38 7.70
N VAL A 112 -2.07 5.23 8.97
CA VAL A 112 -1.42 4.03 9.51
C VAL A 112 -2.15 3.51 10.75
N GLY A 113 -2.23 2.17 10.91
CA GLY A 113 -2.94 1.52 12.02
C GLY A 113 -2.32 0.18 12.40
N GLN A 114 -2.53 -0.26 13.65
CA GLN A 114 -2.10 -1.59 14.12
C GLN A 114 -3.12 -2.68 13.81
N THR A 115 -4.37 -2.32 13.54
CA THR A 115 -5.44 -3.25 13.15
C THR A 115 -6.12 -2.75 11.89
N GLN A 116 -6.73 -3.68 11.15
CA GLN A 116 -7.47 -3.41 9.95
C GLN A 116 -8.83 -4.08 10.04
N GLU A 117 -9.89 -3.36 9.65
CA GLU A 117 -11.24 -3.88 9.55
C GLU A 117 -11.53 -4.26 8.10
N ASP A 118 -12.38 -5.27 7.92
CA ASP A 118 -12.83 -5.65 6.59
C ASP A 118 -13.73 -4.56 5.98
N LEU A 119 -13.59 -4.40 4.67
CA LEU A 119 -14.52 -3.59 3.89
C LEU A 119 -15.89 -4.29 3.86
N ASN A 120 -16.94 -3.56 4.16
CA ASN A 120 -18.31 -4.06 4.13
C ASN A 120 -19.27 -3.06 3.48
N LYS A 121 -20.54 -3.45 3.30
CA LYS A 121 -21.56 -2.63 2.62
C LYS A 121 -21.81 -1.27 3.28
N ASN A 122 -21.48 -1.13 4.55
CA ASN A 122 -21.77 0.07 5.36
C ASN A 122 -20.51 0.81 5.78
N LYS A 123 -19.31 0.28 5.47
CA LYS A 123 -18.04 0.84 5.91
C LYS A 123 -16.92 0.36 5.00
N ASP A 124 -16.40 1.25 4.19
CA ASP A 124 -15.42 0.97 3.14
C ASP A 124 -14.01 0.71 3.63
N GLY A 125 -13.76 0.87 4.91
CA GLY A 125 -12.48 0.55 5.51
C GLY A 125 -12.31 1.24 6.85
N PHE A 126 -11.54 0.62 7.70
CA PHE A 126 -11.17 1.17 8.99
C PHE A 126 -9.85 0.58 9.45
N ILE A 127 -9.00 1.42 10.02
CA ILE A 127 -7.80 0.99 10.74
C ILE A 127 -7.85 1.48 12.18
N GLY A 128 -7.52 0.56 13.10
CA GLY A 128 -7.54 0.84 14.53
C GLY A 128 -6.14 1.09 15.10
N ARG A 129 -6.10 1.68 16.31
CA ARG A 129 -4.86 1.97 17.05
C ARG A 129 -3.85 2.79 16.22
N SER A 130 -4.36 3.74 15.45
CA SER A 130 -3.60 4.45 14.44
C SER A 130 -2.49 5.32 15.04
N ARG A 131 -2.74 5.95 16.20
CA ARG A 131 -1.71 6.70 16.91
C ARG A 131 -0.54 5.81 17.35
N ALA A 132 -0.82 4.64 17.91
CA ALA A 132 0.22 3.70 18.32
C ALA A 132 1.03 3.18 17.12
N ALA A 133 0.39 2.97 15.96
CA ALA A 133 1.08 2.63 14.73
C ALA A 133 2.01 3.77 14.27
N TYR A 134 1.54 5.01 14.30
CA TYR A 134 2.35 6.17 13.94
C TYR A 134 3.54 6.34 14.90
N GLU A 135 3.32 6.17 16.19
CA GLU A 135 4.36 6.29 17.22
C GLU A 135 5.44 5.18 17.11
N ALA A 136 5.10 4.02 16.56
CA ALA A 136 6.05 2.95 16.25
C ALA A 136 6.81 3.19 14.94
N LEU A 137 6.12 3.66 13.90
CA LEU A 137 6.68 3.94 12.57
C LEU A 137 7.56 5.18 12.56
N TYR A 138 7.07 6.27 13.16
CA TYR A 138 7.66 7.61 13.05
C TYR A 138 9.13 7.67 13.42
N PRO A 139 9.59 7.14 14.58
CA PRO A 139 11.01 7.22 14.97
C PRO A 139 11.93 6.50 13.99
N LYS A 140 11.50 5.40 13.39
CA LYS A 140 12.30 4.65 12.40
C LYS A 140 12.61 5.51 11.17
N VAL A 141 11.56 6.12 10.61
CA VAL A 141 11.69 6.99 9.43
C VAL A 141 12.38 8.30 9.78
N ARG A 142 12.01 8.89 10.92
CA ARG A 142 12.68 10.11 11.44
C ARG A 142 14.18 9.94 11.56
N ASP A 143 14.63 8.85 12.19
CA ASP A 143 16.04 8.63 12.47
C ASP A 143 16.84 8.37 11.18
N ALA A 144 16.26 7.65 10.21
CA ALA A 144 16.84 7.51 8.88
C ALA A 144 17.02 8.88 8.19
N LEU A 145 15.98 9.73 8.21
CA LEU A 145 16.06 11.08 7.64
C LEU A 145 17.07 11.97 8.35
N LEU A 146 17.16 11.90 9.67
CA LEU A 146 18.14 12.66 10.45
C LEU A 146 19.58 12.20 10.19
N ASN A 147 19.78 10.94 9.86
CA ASN A 147 21.05 10.36 9.44
C ASN A 147 21.38 10.63 7.97
N ASN A 148 20.58 11.46 7.27
CA ASN A 148 20.69 11.76 5.84
C ASN A 148 20.56 10.53 4.93
N GLU A 149 19.87 9.49 5.38
CA GLU A 149 19.53 8.39 4.51
C GLU A 149 18.45 8.82 3.51
N LYS A 150 18.57 8.33 2.27
CA LYS A 150 17.47 8.43 1.31
C LYS A 150 16.35 7.51 1.76
N VAL A 151 15.16 8.09 2.00
CA VAL A 151 13.95 7.33 2.35
C VAL A 151 12.98 7.42 1.19
N THR A 152 12.52 6.28 0.70
CA THR A 152 11.51 6.20 -0.37
C THR A 152 10.30 5.39 0.08
N ILE A 153 9.16 5.64 -0.57
CA ILE A 153 7.92 4.87 -0.41
C ILE A 153 7.40 4.45 -1.77
N GLU A 154 7.18 3.15 -1.95
CA GLU A 154 6.60 2.56 -3.14
C GLU A 154 5.15 2.17 -2.87
N TYR A 155 4.22 2.58 -3.75
CA TYR A 155 2.82 2.15 -3.71
C TYR A 155 2.57 1.12 -4.79
N VAL A 156 2.03 -0.05 -4.38
CA VAL A 156 1.70 -1.17 -5.25
C VAL A 156 0.24 -1.59 -5.00
N ASN A 157 -0.53 -1.70 -6.06
CA ASN A 157 -1.87 -2.26 -6.00
C ASN A 157 -1.77 -3.77 -6.20
N LEU A 158 -2.09 -4.57 -5.19
CA LEU A 158 -2.17 -6.01 -5.35
C LEU A 158 -3.47 -6.31 -6.14
N GLY A 159 -3.35 -6.44 -7.46
CA GLY A 159 -4.46 -6.85 -8.31
C GLY A 159 -5.14 -5.79 -9.17
N GLN A 160 -4.57 -4.63 -9.37
CA GLN A 160 -4.94 -3.77 -10.50
C GLN A 160 -3.80 -3.68 -11.51
N VAL A 161 -4.04 -4.18 -12.70
CA VAL A 161 -3.41 -3.65 -13.91
C VAL A 161 -4.04 -2.28 -14.13
N LEU A 162 -3.28 -1.19 -13.98
CA LEU A 162 -3.74 0.12 -14.45
C LEU A 162 -4.00 -0.02 -15.95
N PRO A 163 -5.21 0.22 -16.45
CA PRO A 163 -5.41 0.27 -17.88
C PRO A 163 -4.59 1.45 -18.45
N GLU A 164 -3.80 1.20 -19.46
CA GLU A 164 -3.42 2.23 -20.43
C GLU A 164 -4.69 2.99 -20.82
N PRO A 165 -4.65 4.30 -21.18
CA PRO A 165 -5.83 5.06 -21.53
C PRO A 165 -6.51 4.40 -22.73
N VAL A 166 -7.58 3.65 -22.46
CA VAL A 166 -8.33 2.93 -23.48
C VAL A 166 -9.48 3.81 -23.97
N SER A 167 -9.52 3.97 -25.28
CA SER A 167 -10.72 4.36 -26.01
C SER A 167 -11.90 3.43 -25.65
N ASP A 168 -13.08 4.04 -25.49
CA ASP A 168 -14.35 3.43 -25.17
C ASP A 168 -14.58 2.00 -25.66
N SER A 169 -14.67 1.04 -24.73
CA SER A 169 -15.56 -0.11 -24.86
C SER A 169 -15.79 -0.75 -23.48
N ILE A 170 -17.03 -0.70 -23.03
CA ILE A 170 -17.54 -1.33 -21.81
C ILE A 170 -17.34 -2.84 -21.90
N SER A 171 -16.49 -3.44 -21.05
CA SER A 171 -16.45 -4.88 -20.90
C SER A 171 -16.33 -5.31 -19.45
N LYS A 172 -17.31 -6.06 -19.02
CA LYS A 172 -17.42 -7.03 -17.89
C LYS A 172 -16.47 -6.85 -16.70
N LYS A 173 -17.07 -6.62 -15.53
CA LYS A 173 -16.46 -6.69 -14.20
C LYS A 173 -15.50 -7.90 -14.10
N LYS A 174 -14.21 -7.67 -13.98
CA LYS A 174 -13.20 -8.72 -13.82
C LYS A 174 -13.36 -9.33 -12.42
N GLU A 175 -13.69 -10.61 -12.33
CA GLU A 175 -13.87 -11.33 -11.06
C GLU A 175 -12.54 -11.60 -10.32
N HIS A 176 -11.39 -11.34 -10.98
CA HIS A 176 -10.06 -11.66 -10.49
C HIS A 176 -9.15 -10.44 -10.58
N LEU A 177 -8.24 -10.35 -9.61
CA LEU A 177 -7.26 -9.27 -9.51
C LEU A 177 -6.16 -9.37 -10.58
N LEU A 178 -5.59 -10.57 -10.77
CA LEU A 178 -4.64 -10.92 -11.82
C LEU A 178 -4.98 -12.30 -12.36
N SER A 179 -4.79 -12.49 -13.66
CA SER A 179 -5.07 -13.73 -14.36
C SER A 179 -4.21 -13.87 -15.60
N LYS A 180 -4.21 -15.05 -16.21
CA LYS A 180 -3.49 -15.32 -17.45
C LYS A 180 -3.80 -14.30 -18.54
N GLY A 181 -2.74 -13.76 -19.15
CA GLY A 181 -2.77 -12.68 -20.14
C GLY A 181 -2.54 -11.28 -19.56
N ASP A 182 -2.52 -11.12 -18.24
CA ASP A 182 -2.09 -9.87 -17.62
C ASP A 182 -0.57 -9.76 -17.65
N ASN A 183 -0.04 -8.52 -17.63
CA ASN A 183 1.39 -8.25 -17.66
C ASN A 183 1.75 -6.98 -16.87
N GLY A 184 3.04 -6.75 -16.69
CA GLY A 184 3.57 -5.55 -16.05
C GLY A 184 4.00 -5.73 -14.59
N LEU A 185 4.25 -4.62 -13.89
CA LEU A 185 4.89 -4.62 -12.56
C LEU A 185 4.11 -5.41 -11.50
N ASN A 186 2.79 -5.42 -11.55
CA ASN A 186 1.97 -6.17 -10.61
C ASN A 186 2.13 -7.69 -10.80
N VAL A 187 2.25 -8.15 -12.06
CA VAL A 187 2.54 -9.54 -12.38
C VAL A 187 3.95 -9.91 -11.91
N LYS A 188 4.93 -9.06 -12.16
CA LYS A 188 6.30 -9.25 -11.68
C LYS A 188 6.35 -9.39 -10.15
N PHE A 189 5.67 -8.50 -9.44
CA PHE A 189 5.60 -8.55 -7.99
C PHE A 189 4.94 -9.85 -7.50
N LEU A 190 3.83 -10.26 -8.12
CA LEU A 190 3.21 -11.57 -7.85
C LEU A 190 4.20 -12.71 -8.05
N GLN A 191 4.91 -12.74 -9.17
CA GLN A 191 5.91 -13.77 -9.49
C GLN A 191 7.05 -13.79 -8.46
N GLU A 192 7.51 -12.62 -7.99
CA GLU A 192 8.51 -12.50 -6.92
C GLU A 192 8.00 -13.08 -5.60
N LEU A 193 6.72 -12.89 -5.25
CA LEU A 193 6.11 -13.52 -4.07
C LEU A 193 6.00 -15.04 -4.21
N LEU A 194 5.60 -15.53 -5.39
CA LEU A 194 5.56 -16.96 -5.68
C LEU A 194 6.94 -17.59 -5.57
N LEU A 195 8.00 -16.94 -6.07
CA LEU A 195 9.39 -17.42 -5.95
C LEU A 195 9.90 -17.40 -4.49
N LYS A 196 9.40 -16.50 -3.65
CA LYS A 196 9.69 -16.54 -2.20
C LYS A 196 8.97 -17.70 -1.49
N TRP A 197 7.76 -18.07 -1.97
CA TRP A 197 7.05 -19.24 -1.47
C TRP A 197 7.73 -20.54 -1.92
N ASP A 198 8.03 -20.68 -3.21
CA ASP A 198 8.75 -21.81 -3.80
C ASP A 198 9.67 -21.33 -4.91
N ALA A 199 10.98 -21.36 -4.68
CA ALA A 199 12.00 -20.91 -5.64
C ALA A 199 12.00 -21.70 -6.97
N ALA A 200 11.36 -22.86 -7.01
CA ALA A 200 11.26 -23.69 -8.21
C ALA A 200 9.93 -23.54 -8.96
N CYS A 201 9.00 -22.71 -8.50
CA CYS A 201 7.66 -22.61 -9.10
C CYS A 201 7.61 -21.95 -10.48
N LEU A 202 8.64 -21.17 -10.86
CA LEU A 202 8.76 -20.49 -12.15
C LEU A 202 10.10 -20.83 -12.84
N PRO A 203 10.32 -22.10 -13.26
CA PRO A 203 11.63 -22.60 -13.66
C PRO A 203 12.12 -22.10 -15.03
N LYS A 204 11.23 -21.62 -15.92
CA LYS A 204 11.58 -21.22 -17.29
C LYS A 204 11.77 -19.72 -17.43
N PHE A 205 10.86 -18.94 -16.90
CA PHE A 205 10.77 -17.51 -17.15
C PHE A 205 11.02 -16.65 -15.92
N GLY A 206 10.87 -17.23 -14.71
CA GLY A 206 11.02 -16.48 -13.45
C GLY A 206 10.00 -15.34 -13.33
N ALA A 207 10.45 -14.20 -12.78
CA ALA A 207 9.63 -12.99 -12.64
C ALA A 207 9.78 -12.08 -13.88
N ASP A 208 9.20 -12.51 -15.00
CA ASP A 208 9.33 -11.87 -16.32
C ASP A 208 8.28 -10.78 -16.62
N SER A 209 7.37 -10.56 -15.68
CA SER A 209 6.25 -9.63 -15.80
C SER A 209 5.11 -10.08 -16.73
N ASP A 210 5.10 -11.32 -17.20
CA ASP A 210 4.01 -11.87 -18.03
C ASP A 210 3.27 -12.98 -17.29
N PHE A 211 1.96 -12.84 -17.12
CA PHE A 211 1.12 -13.88 -16.50
C PHE A 211 0.81 -14.96 -17.53
N GLY A 212 1.80 -15.75 -17.88
CA GLY A 212 1.70 -16.88 -18.81
C GLY A 212 1.15 -18.15 -18.15
N GLY A 213 1.28 -19.28 -18.89
CA GLY A 213 0.86 -20.58 -18.40
C GLY A 213 1.65 -21.05 -17.17
N GLU A 214 2.94 -20.73 -17.10
CA GLU A 214 3.81 -21.08 -15.98
C GLU A 214 3.36 -20.37 -14.69
N THR A 215 3.08 -19.09 -14.77
CA THR A 215 2.55 -18.31 -13.63
C THR A 215 1.17 -18.82 -13.19
N GLU A 216 0.30 -19.17 -14.14
CA GLU A 216 -1.02 -19.77 -13.83
C GLU A 216 -0.88 -21.06 -13.03
N GLU A 217 0.02 -21.98 -13.44
CA GLU A 217 0.23 -23.24 -12.72
C GLU A 217 0.89 -23.01 -11.35
N ALA A 218 1.83 -22.08 -11.23
CA ALA A 218 2.40 -21.68 -9.95
C ALA A 218 1.33 -21.14 -8.98
N VAL A 219 0.41 -20.31 -9.48
CA VAL A 219 -0.72 -19.81 -8.69
C VAL A 219 -1.63 -20.95 -8.24
N LYS A 220 -1.99 -21.91 -9.11
CA LYS A 220 -2.81 -23.08 -8.71
C LYS A 220 -2.12 -23.90 -7.64
N SER A 221 -0.84 -24.14 -7.76
CA SER A 221 -0.05 -24.88 -6.77
C SER A 221 -0.04 -24.16 -5.43
N PHE A 222 0.24 -22.85 -5.43
CA PHE A 222 0.20 -22.01 -4.23
C PHE A 222 -1.18 -22.02 -3.57
N GLN A 223 -2.27 -21.90 -4.35
CA GLN A 223 -3.64 -21.93 -3.86
C GLN A 223 -3.95 -23.27 -3.17
N SER A 224 -3.54 -24.38 -3.79
CA SER A 224 -3.71 -25.73 -3.24
C SER A 224 -2.99 -25.88 -1.90
N ASP A 225 -1.73 -25.46 -1.82
CA ASP A 225 -0.93 -25.50 -0.59
C ASP A 225 -1.52 -24.61 0.51
N SER A 226 -2.12 -23.48 0.11
CA SER A 226 -2.78 -22.54 1.01
C SER A 226 -4.22 -22.97 1.36
N LYS A 227 -4.68 -24.15 0.93
CA LYS A 227 -6.04 -24.67 1.11
C LYS A 227 -7.12 -23.76 0.49
N LEU A 228 -6.78 -23.05 -0.57
CA LEU A 228 -7.69 -22.26 -1.38
C LEU A 228 -8.12 -23.05 -2.62
N LYS A 229 -9.20 -22.60 -3.27
CA LYS A 229 -9.63 -23.19 -4.55
C LYS A 229 -8.59 -22.89 -5.63
N PRO A 230 -8.05 -23.89 -6.35
CA PRO A 230 -6.98 -23.68 -7.33
C PRO A 230 -7.54 -23.14 -8.66
N THR A 231 -7.87 -21.86 -8.69
CA THR A 231 -8.44 -21.19 -9.87
C THR A 231 -7.38 -20.79 -10.90
N GLY A 232 -6.12 -20.66 -10.49
CA GLY A 232 -5.03 -20.14 -11.32
C GLY A 232 -5.08 -18.64 -11.55
N SER A 233 -6.00 -17.94 -10.89
CA SER A 233 -6.13 -16.48 -10.92
C SER A 233 -5.98 -15.93 -9.50
N ILE A 234 -5.51 -14.71 -9.39
CA ILE A 234 -5.39 -14.04 -8.09
C ILE A 234 -6.73 -13.42 -7.74
N ASP A 235 -7.40 -13.98 -6.77
CA ASP A 235 -8.51 -13.37 -6.06
C ASP A 235 -8.02 -12.74 -4.74
N PHE A 236 -8.95 -12.13 -4.01
CA PHE A 236 -8.66 -11.49 -2.73
C PHE A 236 -8.04 -12.46 -1.70
N MET A 237 -8.56 -13.68 -1.59
CA MET A 237 -8.06 -14.66 -0.62
C MET A 237 -6.65 -15.16 -0.98
N THR A 238 -6.38 -15.31 -2.27
CA THR A 238 -5.05 -15.67 -2.77
C THR A 238 -4.04 -14.53 -2.49
N ALA A 239 -4.45 -13.28 -2.69
CA ALA A 239 -3.60 -12.12 -2.40
C ALA A 239 -3.25 -12.02 -0.91
N ILE A 240 -4.22 -12.22 -0.01
CA ILE A 240 -3.97 -12.30 1.44
C ILE A 240 -3.00 -13.42 1.77
N ALA A 241 -3.19 -14.63 1.22
CA ALA A 241 -2.32 -15.75 1.48
C ALA A 241 -0.86 -15.49 1.01
N LEU A 242 -0.69 -14.77 -0.09
CA LEU A 242 0.63 -14.38 -0.62
C LEU A 242 1.30 -13.29 0.20
N SER A 243 0.55 -12.45 0.91
CA SER A 243 1.12 -11.31 1.64
C SER A 243 2.12 -11.72 2.74
N LYS A 244 2.05 -12.96 3.24
CA LYS A 244 3.03 -13.51 4.21
C LYS A 244 4.44 -13.70 3.63
N TYR A 245 4.62 -13.59 2.32
CA TYR A 245 5.92 -13.71 1.64
C TYR A 245 6.49 -12.34 1.19
N ILE A 246 5.86 -11.23 1.57
CA ILE A 246 6.38 -9.89 1.35
C ILE A 246 7.53 -9.64 2.30
#